data_8aec1827c5a932fa10918a233f854745
#
_entry.id   8aec1827c5a932fa10918a233f854745
#
_cell.length_a   1.000
_cell.length_b   1.000
_cell.length_c   1.000
_cell.angle_alpha   90.00
_cell.angle_beta   90.00
_cell.angle_gamma   90.00
#
_symmetry.space_group_name_H-M   'P 1'
#
loop_
_entity.id
_entity.type
_entity.pdbx_description
1 polymer ?
#
loop_
_entity_poly.entity_id
_entity_poly.type
_entity_poly.pdbx_seq_one_letter_code
_entity_poly.pdbx_strand_id
1 'polypeptide(L)'
;MKKTTAITIAAITALSTLAIAGDEEGIVLGDANSTATFALDGQNSWIIDGVDHLYAQEFYFRRGGFNDEVNINTLTLLGQAVNDTNPFTDDRADSISTLYTDGNGLEFETLFTLRGSNQGSNSASIAEQISISNTGTSSISFSFFQYVDFDLGGDSSDDWGQIVEGNIAQQFDDDFAISEVVVTPAPNAFQMGEYEDMSALWDNGQIDNLNGDDTHQGDVAWAFQWDITLAAGDSFLISKNKTVVPTPGSLALLAGAGLMTTRRRRA
;
A
#
# COMPACT_ATOMS: atom_id res chain seq x y z
N MET A 1 4.13 -10.17 40.41
CA MET A 1 3.70 -11.12 39.41
C MET A 1 2.79 -10.38 38.41
N LYS A 2 3.28 -10.00 37.24
CA LYS A 2 2.47 -9.40 36.17
C LYS A 2 1.95 -10.56 35.33
N LYS A 3 0.63 -10.67 35.19
CA LYS A 3 0.00 -11.64 34.29
C LYS A 3 0.05 -11.09 32.87
N THR A 4 0.83 -11.73 32.01
CA THR A 4 0.83 -11.48 30.58
C THR A 4 -0.38 -12.23 29.99
N THR A 5 -1.34 -11.49 29.47
CA THR A 5 -2.50 -12.05 28.75
C THR A 5 -2.06 -12.31 27.31
N ALA A 6 -1.89 -13.56 26.96
CA ALA A 6 -1.70 -13.94 25.57
C ALA A 6 -3.03 -13.82 24.82
N ILE A 7 -3.06 -12.97 23.80
CA ILE A 7 -4.18 -12.91 22.86
C ILE A 7 -3.91 -13.97 21.79
N THR A 8 -4.65 -15.05 21.85
CA THR A 8 -4.64 -16.09 20.81
C THR A 8 -5.54 -15.61 19.68
N ILE A 9 -4.95 -15.20 18.56
CA ILE A 9 -5.67 -14.94 17.31
C ILE A 9 -5.99 -16.32 16.73
N ALA A 10 -7.29 -16.63 16.65
CA ALA A 10 -7.75 -17.85 16.00
C ALA A 10 -7.55 -17.70 14.48
N ALA A 11 -6.69 -18.54 13.92
CA ALA A 11 -6.55 -18.66 12.47
C ALA A 11 -7.87 -19.17 11.88
N ILE A 12 -8.48 -18.36 11.03
CA ILE A 12 -9.65 -18.77 10.24
C ILE A 12 -9.11 -19.56 9.05
N THR A 13 -9.02 -20.87 9.19
CA THR A 13 -8.78 -21.79 8.06
C THR A 13 -10.10 -22.07 7.35
N ALA A 14 -10.39 -21.30 6.32
CA ALA A 14 -11.32 -21.71 5.27
C ALA A 14 -10.52 -21.74 3.96
N LEU A 15 -9.77 -22.82 3.74
CA LEU A 15 -9.15 -23.10 2.45
C LEU A 15 -10.23 -23.59 1.48
N SER A 16 -10.76 -22.70 0.64
CA SER A 16 -11.33 -23.09 -0.63
C SER A 16 -10.26 -22.84 -1.70
N THR A 17 -9.46 -23.88 -2.00
CA THR A 17 -8.51 -23.85 -3.10
C THR A 17 -9.28 -23.87 -4.41
N LEU A 18 -9.53 -22.72 -5.01
CA LEU A 18 -9.63 -22.60 -6.46
C LEU A 18 -8.24 -22.25 -6.96
N ALA A 19 -7.52 -23.26 -7.47
CA ALA A 19 -6.37 -23.01 -8.32
C ALA A 19 -6.91 -22.45 -9.64
N ILE A 20 -6.91 -21.13 -9.81
CA ILE A 20 -7.09 -20.51 -11.11
C ILE A 20 -5.71 -20.55 -11.76
N ALA A 21 -5.58 -21.36 -12.81
CA ALA A 21 -4.43 -21.28 -13.72
C ALA A 21 -4.39 -19.85 -14.27
N GLY A 22 -3.28 -19.15 -14.01
CA GLY A 22 -3.13 -17.75 -14.41
C GLY A 22 -3.15 -17.62 -15.93
N ASP A 23 -4.21 -17.01 -16.45
CA ASP A 23 -4.14 -16.21 -17.66
C ASP A 23 -3.46 -14.87 -17.27
N GLU A 24 -2.78 -14.22 -18.19
CA GLU A 24 -2.05 -12.95 -17.99
C GLU A 24 -2.96 -11.76 -17.59
N GLU A 25 -4.26 -11.97 -17.48
CA GLU A 25 -5.26 -11.03 -16.95
C GLU A 25 -5.31 -11.14 -15.43
N GLY A 26 -4.64 -10.25 -14.72
CA GLY A 26 -4.60 -10.20 -13.25
C GLY A 26 -5.96 -10.37 -12.55
N ILE A 27 -5.98 -10.49 -11.23
CA ILE A 27 -7.20 -10.59 -10.43
C ILE A 27 -7.83 -9.22 -10.28
N VAL A 28 -9.12 -9.12 -10.63
CA VAL A 28 -9.89 -7.88 -10.52
C VAL A 28 -10.80 -7.96 -9.29
N LEU A 29 -10.64 -7.00 -8.37
CA LEU A 29 -11.60 -6.73 -7.30
C LEU A 29 -12.60 -5.67 -7.75
N GLY A 30 -13.79 -5.68 -7.16
CA GLY A 30 -14.82 -4.67 -7.40
C GLY A 30 -15.69 -4.42 -6.18
N ASP A 31 -16.04 -3.18 -5.92
CA ASP A 31 -17.06 -2.76 -4.96
C ASP A 31 -17.66 -1.43 -5.40
N ALA A 32 -18.98 -1.39 -5.57
CA ALA A 32 -19.75 -0.22 -6.00
C ALA A 32 -19.18 0.48 -7.25
N ASN A 33 -18.67 1.71 -7.12
CA ASN A 33 -18.09 2.51 -8.21
C ASN A 33 -16.61 2.22 -8.48
N SER A 34 -16.01 1.22 -7.83
CA SER A 34 -14.57 1.03 -7.87
C SER A 34 -14.16 -0.39 -8.30
N THR A 35 -13.04 -0.48 -9.03
CA THR A 35 -12.34 -1.73 -9.35
C THR A 35 -10.84 -1.57 -9.13
N ALA A 36 -10.17 -2.65 -8.72
CA ALA A 36 -8.72 -2.70 -8.56
C ALA A 36 -8.18 -3.98 -9.18
N THR A 37 -7.09 -3.89 -9.95
CA THR A 37 -6.46 -5.03 -10.61
C THR A 37 -5.13 -5.37 -9.95
N PHE A 38 -4.93 -6.66 -9.70
CA PHE A 38 -3.72 -7.21 -9.10
C PHE A 38 -3.08 -8.21 -10.08
N ALA A 39 -1.89 -7.90 -10.57
CA ALA A 39 -1.09 -8.75 -11.44
C ALA A 39 0.08 -9.40 -10.69
N LEU A 40 0.96 -10.09 -11.43
CA LEU A 40 2.10 -10.81 -10.84
C LEU A 40 3.16 -9.88 -10.20
N ASP A 41 3.18 -8.60 -10.57
CA ASP A 41 4.12 -7.59 -10.11
C ASP A 41 3.56 -6.68 -9.00
N GLY A 42 2.26 -6.73 -8.73
CA GLY A 42 1.62 -5.95 -7.67
C GLY A 42 0.21 -5.51 -8.02
N GLN A 43 -0.24 -4.41 -7.44
CA GLN A 43 -1.46 -3.72 -7.85
C GLN A 43 -1.10 -2.74 -8.98
N ASN A 44 -1.73 -2.86 -10.13
CA ASN A 44 -1.41 -2.11 -11.35
C ASN A 44 -2.57 -1.30 -11.94
N SER A 45 -3.69 -1.20 -11.20
CA SER A 45 -4.82 -0.35 -11.56
C SER A 45 -5.71 -0.13 -10.37
N TRP A 46 -6.26 1.08 -10.25
CA TRP A 46 -7.35 1.41 -9.35
C TRP A 46 -8.31 2.40 -10.01
N ILE A 47 -9.38 1.85 -10.58
CA ILE A 47 -10.40 2.61 -11.32
C ILE A 47 -11.52 3.02 -10.35
N ILE A 48 -11.87 4.31 -10.34
CA ILE A 48 -12.99 4.87 -9.59
C ILE A 48 -13.85 5.69 -10.55
N ASP A 49 -15.14 5.35 -10.65
CA ASP A 49 -16.09 5.99 -11.58
C ASP A 49 -15.58 6.06 -13.04
N GLY A 50 -14.73 5.09 -13.45
CA GLY A 50 -14.21 4.96 -14.80
C GLY A 50 -12.88 5.66 -15.07
N VAL A 51 -12.28 6.31 -14.05
CA VAL A 51 -10.94 6.92 -14.12
C VAL A 51 -9.95 6.01 -13.39
N ASP A 52 -8.85 5.65 -14.04
CA ASP A 52 -7.75 4.91 -13.41
C ASP A 52 -6.79 5.89 -12.75
N HIS A 53 -6.49 5.68 -11.48
CA HIS A 53 -5.68 6.58 -10.68
C HIS A 53 -4.34 5.97 -10.28
N LEU A 54 -4.12 4.67 -10.50
CA LEU A 54 -2.91 3.99 -10.02
C LEU A 54 -2.14 3.39 -11.19
N TYR A 55 -0.89 3.79 -11.34
CA TYR A 55 0.03 3.14 -12.26
C TYR A 55 0.63 1.86 -11.66
N ALA A 56 1.20 1.93 -10.43
CA ALA A 56 1.80 0.79 -9.79
C ALA A 56 1.79 0.87 -8.25
N GLN A 57 1.64 -0.26 -7.60
CA GLN A 57 2.00 -0.47 -6.20
C GLN A 57 2.66 -1.81 -6.02
N GLU A 58 3.86 -1.82 -5.47
CA GLU A 58 4.70 -2.99 -5.32
C GLU A 58 5.32 -3.06 -3.93
N PHE A 59 5.71 -4.28 -3.52
CA PHE A 59 6.43 -4.53 -2.28
C PHE A 59 7.75 -5.21 -2.56
N TYR A 60 8.79 -4.74 -1.86
CA TYR A 60 10.14 -5.28 -1.97
C TYR A 60 10.67 -5.63 -0.60
N PHE A 61 11.63 -6.54 -0.56
CA PHE A 61 12.40 -6.79 0.65
C PHE A 61 13.87 -7.01 0.32
N ARG A 62 14.72 -6.73 1.30
CA ARG A 62 16.16 -6.99 1.24
C ARG A 62 16.61 -7.58 2.55
N ARG A 63 17.13 -8.80 2.53
CA ARG A 63 17.75 -9.39 3.73
C ARG A 63 19.28 -9.26 3.66
N GLY A 64 19.93 -9.41 4.83
CA GLY A 64 21.38 -9.34 4.91
C GLY A 64 22.08 -10.30 3.94
N GLY A 65 23.03 -9.78 3.15
CA GLY A 65 23.73 -10.52 2.11
C GLY A 65 23.13 -10.41 0.70
N PHE A 66 21.97 -9.77 0.54
CA PHE A 66 21.44 -9.40 -0.78
C PHE A 66 22.16 -8.13 -1.28
N ASN A 67 22.34 -8.03 -2.59
CA ASN A 67 22.92 -6.87 -3.25
C ASN A 67 21.87 -5.95 -3.87
N ASP A 68 20.59 -6.29 -3.66
CA ASP A 68 19.44 -5.63 -4.30
C ASP A 68 18.15 -5.87 -3.49
N GLU A 69 17.15 -5.08 -3.74
CA GLU A 69 15.78 -5.27 -3.29
C GLU A 69 15.08 -6.29 -4.20
N VAL A 70 14.31 -7.20 -3.61
CA VAL A 70 13.59 -8.27 -4.32
C VAL A 70 12.09 -8.02 -4.21
N ASN A 71 11.39 -7.92 -5.34
CA ASN A 71 9.94 -7.83 -5.37
C ASN A 71 9.33 -9.13 -4.80
N ILE A 72 8.45 -9.02 -3.80
CA ILE A 72 7.85 -10.19 -3.12
C ILE A 72 7.01 -11.03 -4.07
N ASN A 73 6.45 -10.46 -5.12
CA ASN A 73 5.63 -11.17 -6.09
C ASN A 73 6.46 -12.11 -7.00
N THR A 74 7.80 -11.95 -7.03
CA THR A 74 8.71 -12.89 -7.70
C THR A 74 9.02 -14.13 -6.87
N LEU A 75 8.59 -14.15 -5.60
CA LEU A 75 8.78 -15.26 -4.68
C LEU A 75 7.81 -16.41 -4.98
N THR A 76 7.99 -17.52 -4.28
CA THR A 76 7.08 -18.66 -4.41
C THR A 76 5.72 -18.33 -3.77
N LEU A 77 4.66 -18.29 -4.58
CA LEU A 77 3.28 -18.15 -4.10
C LEU A 77 2.84 -19.46 -3.43
N LEU A 78 2.51 -19.40 -2.14
CA LEU A 78 2.01 -20.54 -1.35
C LEU A 78 0.48 -20.60 -1.32
N GLY A 79 -0.18 -19.46 -1.46
CA GLY A 79 -1.63 -19.39 -1.40
C GLY A 79 -2.18 -18.05 -1.84
N GLN A 80 -3.40 -18.09 -2.37
CA GLN A 80 -4.17 -16.92 -2.77
C GLN A 80 -5.65 -17.16 -2.51
N ALA A 81 -6.35 -16.16 -2.01
CA ALA A 81 -7.80 -16.22 -1.81
C ALA A 81 -8.44 -14.89 -2.19
N VAL A 82 -9.62 -14.98 -2.83
CA VAL A 82 -10.42 -13.83 -3.23
C VAL A 82 -11.80 -13.98 -2.60
N ASN A 83 -12.31 -12.94 -1.94
CA ASN A 83 -13.56 -13.00 -1.21
C ASN A 83 -14.40 -11.73 -1.46
N ASP A 84 -15.73 -11.91 -1.40
CA ASP A 84 -16.68 -10.82 -1.22
C ASP A 84 -16.93 -10.64 0.28
N THR A 85 -16.43 -9.53 0.84
CA THR A 85 -16.60 -9.19 2.27
C THR A 85 -17.68 -8.14 2.49
N ASN A 86 -18.31 -7.63 1.40
CA ASN A 86 -19.39 -6.65 1.42
C ASN A 86 -20.56 -7.02 0.48
N PRO A 87 -21.17 -8.19 0.62
CA PRO A 87 -22.19 -8.72 -0.29
C PRO A 87 -23.50 -7.91 -0.32
N PHE A 88 -23.57 -6.81 0.43
CA PHE A 88 -24.71 -5.88 0.40
C PHE A 88 -24.59 -4.81 -0.67
N THR A 89 -23.41 -4.59 -1.23
CA THR A 89 -23.14 -3.59 -2.27
C THR A 89 -23.35 -4.20 -3.65
N ASP A 90 -22.67 -5.30 -3.94
CA ASP A 90 -22.78 -6.08 -5.18
C ASP A 90 -22.21 -7.50 -4.96
N ASP A 91 -22.17 -8.33 -5.99
CA ASP A 91 -21.73 -9.74 -5.91
C ASP A 91 -20.23 -9.91 -6.34
N ARG A 92 -19.49 -8.82 -6.49
CA ARG A 92 -18.07 -8.87 -6.88
C ARG A 92 -17.19 -9.15 -5.67
N ALA A 93 -16.08 -9.84 -5.89
CA ALA A 93 -15.05 -9.95 -4.86
C ALA A 93 -14.43 -8.58 -4.59
N ASP A 94 -14.29 -8.21 -3.34
CA ASP A 94 -13.73 -6.94 -2.88
C ASP A 94 -12.45 -7.10 -2.05
N SER A 95 -11.99 -8.33 -1.85
CA SER A 95 -10.81 -8.62 -1.05
C SER A 95 -9.95 -9.70 -1.68
N ILE A 96 -8.63 -9.51 -1.65
CA ILE A 96 -7.62 -10.49 -2.05
C ILE A 96 -6.60 -10.66 -0.94
N SER A 97 -6.24 -11.90 -0.63
CA SER A 97 -5.06 -12.23 0.17
C SER A 97 -4.10 -13.11 -0.62
N THR A 98 -2.79 -12.86 -0.46
CA THR A 98 -1.72 -13.68 -1.04
C THR A 98 -0.72 -14.03 0.04
N LEU A 99 -0.09 -15.22 -0.07
CA LEU A 99 0.97 -15.68 0.81
C LEU A 99 2.15 -16.11 -0.04
N TYR A 100 3.29 -15.46 0.14
CA TYR A 100 4.55 -15.76 -0.52
C TYR A 100 5.60 -16.27 0.47
N THR A 101 6.58 -17.04 -0.01
CA THR A 101 7.76 -17.43 0.77
C THR A 101 9.05 -17.19 0.00
N ASP A 102 10.08 -16.72 0.72
CA ASP A 102 11.46 -16.63 0.21
C ASP A 102 12.20 -18.00 0.21
N GLY A 103 11.54 -19.06 0.72
CA GLY A 103 12.12 -20.39 0.87
C GLY A 103 13.24 -20.48 1.93
N ASN A 104 13.53 -19.37 2.62
CA ASN A 104 14.63 -19.24 3.59
C ASN A 104 14.16 -18.74 4.96
N GLY A 105 12.87 -18.90 5.25
CA GLY A 105 12.27 -18.64 6.55
C GLY A 105 11.48 -17.35 6.65
N LEU A 106 11.34 -16.54 5.59
CA LEU A 106 10.38 -15.46 5.56
C LEU A 106 9.14 -15.84 4.76
N GLU A 107 7.99 -15.51 5.32
CA GLU A 107 6.69 -15.54 4.65
C GLU A 107 6.05 -14.17 4.70
N PHE A 108 5.47 -13.77 3.57
CA PHE A 108 4.82 -12.47 3.37
C PHE A 108 3.35 -12.72 3.01
N GLU A 109 2.45 -12.35 3.90
CA GLU A 109 1.00 -12.39 3.63
C GLU A 109 0.52 -10.96 3.38
N THR A 110 -0.12 -10.72 2.24
CA THR A 110 -0.78 -9.45 1.94
C THR A 110 -2.29 -9.64 1.96
N LEU A 111 -3.02 -8.64 2.44
CA LEU A 111 -4.47 -8.57 2.40
C LEU A 111 -4.88 -7.18 1.94
N PHE A 112 -5.59 -7.11 0.83
CA PHE A 112 -6.21 -5.90 0.33
C PHE A 112 -7.73 -6.01 0.45
N THR A 113 -8.37 -4.92 0.83
CA THR A 113 -9.83 -4.83 0.90
C THR A 113 -10.29 -3.52 0.26
N LEU A 114 -10.95 -3.63 -0.88
CA LEU A 114 -11.50 -2.51 -1.64
C LEU A 114 -12.84 -2.08 -1.04
N ARG A 115 -13.08 -0.78 -0.96
CA ARG A 115 -14.37 -0.18 -0.63
C ARG A 115 -14.67 0.96 -1.58
N GLY A 116 -15.62 0.73 -2.45
CA GLY A 116 -16.20 1.76 -3.30
C GLY A 116 -17.19 2.65 -2.53
N SER A 117 -17.71 3.62 -3.23
CA SER A 117 -18.74 4.56 -2.77
C SER A 117 -19.90 4.63 -3.77
N ASN A 118 -20.78 5.62 -3.63
CA ASN A 118 -21.84 5.83 -4.59
C ASN A 118 -21.29 6.16 -5.98
N GLN A 119 -21.95 5.70 -7.02
CA GLN A 119 -21.64 6.05 -8.41
C GLN A 119 -21.61 7.57 -8.58
N GLY A 120 -20.55 8.09 -9.22
CA GLY A 120 -20.32 9.51 -9.45
C GLY A 120 -19.79 10.28 -8.22
N SER A 121 -19.42 9.60 -7.13
CA SER A 121 -18.78 10.24 -5.98
C SER A 121 -17.31 10.54 -6.18
N ASN A 122 -16.67 9.86 -7.15
CA ASN A 122 -15.24 9.90 -7.41
C ASN A 122 -14.40 9.62 -6.14
N SER A 123 -14.91 8.72 -5.28
CA SER A 123 -14.26 8.38 -4.02
C SER A 123 -14.30 6.88 -3.76
N ALA A 124 -13.18 6.33 -3.31
CA ALA A 124 -13.04 4.95 -2.85
C ALA A 124 -11.88 4.81 -1.88
N SER A 125 -11.78 3.67 -1.19
CA SER A 125 -10.66 3.37 -0.30
C SER A 125 -10.20 1.92 -0.45
N ILE A 126 -8.90 1.68 -0.15
CA ILE A 126 -8.31 0.36 -0.02
C ILE A 126 -7.63 0.27 1.34
N ALA A 127 -8.04 -0.70 2.15
CA ALA A 127 -7.33 -1.09 3.35
C ALA A 127 -6.32 -2.19 3.04
N GLU A 128 -5.13 -2.10 3.61
CA GLU A 128 -4.03 -3.01 3.37
C GLU A 128 -3.44 -3.51 4.69
N GLN A 129 -3.19 -4.81 4.75
CA GLN A 129 -2.44 -5.44 5.83
C GLN A 129 -1.34 -6.31 5.22
N ILE A 130 -0.12 -6.13 5.71
CA ILE A 130 1.03 -6.95 5.32
C ILE A 130 1.57 -7.61 6.60
N SER A 131 1.48 -8.93 6.66
CA SER A 131 2.02 -9.74 7.76
C SER A 131 3.28 -10.45 7.31
N ILE A 132 4.40 -10.19 7.98
CA ILE A 132 5.70 -10.81 7.66
C ILE A 132 6.07 -11.72 8.82
N SER A 133 6.28 -13.01 8.54
CA SER A 133 6.54 -14.03 9.56
C SER A 133 7.91 -14.67 9.36
N ASN A 134 8.62 -14.90 10.48
CA ASN A 134 9.82 -15.73 10.48
C ASN A 134 9.45 -17.16 10.87
N THR A 135 9.32 -18.03 9.86
CA THR A 135 9.04 -19.47 10.02
C THR A 135 10.31 -20.31 10.22
N GLY A 136 11.48 -19.66 10.19
CA GLY A 136 12.79 -20.30 10.42
C GLY A 136 13.06 -20.58 11.90
N THR A 137 14.28 -21.05 12.18
CA THR A 137 14.72 -21.42 13.54
C THR A 137 15.68 -20.43 14.20
N SER A 138 16.03 -19.36 13.50
CA SER A 138 16.93 -18.30 13.97
C SER A 138 16.38 -16.92 13.64
N SER A 139 16.88 -15.90 14.32
CA SER A 139 16.49 -14.52 14.04
C SER A 139 16.91 -14.08 12.65
N ILE A 140 16.04 -13.32 11.96
CA ILE A 140 16.25 -12.77 10.63
C ILE A 140 16.10 -11.25 10.69
N SER A 141 17.09 -10.52 10.16
CA SER A 141 17.02 -9.06 9.94
C SER A 141 16.90 -8.77 8.45
N PHE A 142 16.01 -7.85 8.11
CA PHE A 142 15.73 -7.46 6.74
C PHE A 142 15.14 -6.06 6.69
N SER A 143 15.18 -5.41 5.52
CA SER A 143 14.40 -4.22 5.22
C SER A 143 13.22 -4.62 4.35
N PHE A 144 12.06 -4.03 4.58
CA PHE A 144 10.85 -4.18 3.78
C PHE A 144 10.47 -2.82 3.22
N PHE A 145 10.03 -2.79 1.97
CA PHE A 145 9.72 -1.56 1.25
C PHE A 145 8.35 -1.67 0.59
N GLN A 146 7.67 -0.55 0.54
CA GLN A 146 6.52 -0.32 -0.33
C GLN A 146 6.90 0.78 -1.32
N TYR A 147 6.63 0.55 -2.59
CA TYR A 147 6.66 1.53 -3.66
C TYR A 147 5.24 1.79 -4.16
N VAL A 148 4.92 3.04 -4.46
CA VAL A 148 3.62 3.45 -4.98
C VAL A 148 3.80 4.59 -5.97
N ASP A 149 3.04 4.51 -7.05
CA ASP A 149 3.00 5.46 -8.14
C ASP A 149 1.54 5.66 -8.56
N PHE A 150 1.04 6.87 -8.39
CA PHE A 150 -0.32 7.27 -8.73
C PHE A 150 -0.31 8.29 -9.87
N ASP A 151 -1.08 7.99 -10.92
CA ASP A 151 -1.46 8.91 -11.99
C ASP A 151 -2.86 9.46 -11.66
N LEU A 152 -2.96 10.45 -10.79
CA LEU A 152 -4.26 10.99 -10.38
C LEU A 152 -5.02 11.54 -11.59
N GLY A 153 -6.31 11.24 -11.68
CA GLY A 153 -7.11 11.65 -12.85
C GLY A 153 -6.77 10.92 -14.15
N GLY A 154 -5.79 10.00 -14.15
CA GLY A 154 -5.23 9.31 -15.33
C GLY A 154 -4.17 10.14 -16.05
N ASP A 155 -3.56 11.11 -15.38
CA ASP A 155 -2.46 11.97 -15.86
C ASP A 155 -1.36 12.01 -14.78
N SER A 156 -0.09 11.87 -15.16
CA SER A 156 1.06 11.85 -14.24
C SER A 156 1.81 13.18 -14.13
N SER A 157 1.45 14.21 -14.92
CA SER A 157 2.39 15.30 -15.20
C SER A 157 2.25 16.55 -14.33
N ASP A 158 1.14 16.74 -13.61
CA ASP A 158 0.80 17.98 -12.88
C ASP A 158 0.52 17.78 -11.39
N ASP A 159 0.88 16.62 -10.88
CA ASP A 159 0.68 16.24 -9.49
C ASP A 159 1.62 16.98 -8.53
N TRP A 160 1.14 17.18 -7.33
CA TRP A 160 1.95 17.64 -6.20
C TRP A 160 1.79 16.70 -5.02
N GLY A 161 2.90 16.24 -4.45
CA GLY A 161 2.92 15.29 -3.36
C GLY A 161 3.68 15.77 -2.14
N GLN A 162 3.28 15.23 -0.97
CA GLN A 162 4.01 15.40 0.30
C GLN A 162 3.89 14.17 1.20
N ILE A 163 4.92 13.94 2.02
CA ILE A 163 4.88 13.01 3.15
C ILE A 163 4.85 13.80 4.45
N VAL A 164 3.78 13.63 5.24
CA VAL A 164 3.55 14.32 6.51
C VAL A 164 3.81 13.36 7.65
N GLU A 165 4.49 13.83 8.71
CA GLU A 165 4.82 13.05 9.92
C GLU A 165 5.59 11.74 9.64
N GLY A 166 6.10 11.55 8.41
CA GLY A 166 6.88 10.39 8.00
C GLY A 166 6.05 9.11 7.76
N ASN A 167 4.71 9.18 7.86
CA ASN A 167 3.82 8.03 7.71
C ASN A 167 2.51 8.32 6.97
N ILE A 168 2.33 9.53 6.45
CA ILE A 168 1.17 9.94 5.66
C ILE A 168 1.68 10.50 4.33
N ALA A 169 1.48 9.76 3.24
CA ALA A 169 1.70 10.28 1.89
C ALA A 169 0.40 10.88 1.36
N GLN A 170 0.51 12.02 0.72
CA GLN A 170 -0.59 12.74 0.08
C GLN A 170 -0.15 13.21 -1.31
N GLN A 171 -1.01 13.03 -2.30
CA GLN A 171 -0.82 13.53 -3.66
C GLN A 171 -2.09 14.23 -4.11
N PHE A 172 -1.95 15.28 -4.89
CA PHE A 172 -3.03 16.16 -5.33
C PHE A 172 -2.82 16.51 -6.79
N ASP A 173 -3.89 16.47 -7.56
CA ASP A 173 -4.07 17.15 -8.84
C ASP A 173 -5.17 18.20 -8.76
N ASP A 174 -5.58 18.76 -9.91
CA ASP A 174 -6.65 19.77 -9.96
C ASP A 174 -8.02 19.21 -9.52
N ASP A 175 -8.29 17.92 -9.75
CA ASP A 175 -9.61 17.29 -9.61
C ASP A 175 -9.67 16.27 -8.48
N PHE A 176 -8.52 15.65 -8.09
CA PHE A 176 -8.45 14.55 -7.15
C PHE A 176 -7.39 14.73 -6.07
N ALA A 177 -7.56 14.01 -4.98
CA ALA A 177 -6.54 13.86 -3.95
C ALA A 177 -6.51 12.40 -3.47
N ILE A 178 -5.31 11.89 -3.24
CA ILE A 178 -5.10 10.66 -2.50
C ILE A 178 -4.42 10.93 -1.17
N SER A 179 -4.81 10.17 -0.14
CA SER A 179 -4.05 10.07 1.10
C SER A 179 -3.80 8.60 1.43
N GLU A 180 -2.54 8.23 1.61
CA GLU A 180 -2.13 6.96 2.18
C GLU A 180 -1.66 7.19 3.62
N VAL A 181 -2.26 6.47 4.57
CA VAL A 181 -1.90 6.53 5.99
C VAL A 181 -1.35 5.18 6.43
N VAL A 182 -0.08 5.16 6.86
CA VAL A 182 0.48 4.02 7.60
C VAL A 182 0.00 4.12 9.04
N VAL A 183 -0.95 3.25 9.41
CA VAL A 183 -1.58 3.27 10.73
C VAL A 183 -0.64 2.73 11.79
N THR A 184 0.04 1.60 11.48
CA THR A 184 0.98 0.96 12.41
C THR A 184 1.82 -0.12 11.71
N PRO A 185 3.08 -0.31 12.11
CA PRO A 185 3.93 0.69 12.77
C PRO A 185 4.41 1.75 11.78
N ALA A 186 4.83 2.91 12.28
CA ALA A 186 5.43 3.93 11.44
C ALA A 186 6.67 3.38 10.71
N PRO A 187 6.92 3.78 9.45
CA PRO A 187 8.13 3.41 8.73
C PRO A 187 9.39 4.00 9.37
N ASN A 188 10.54 3.39 9.14
CA ASN A 188 11.84 3.87 9.58
C ASN A 188 12.39 4.97 8.66
N ALA A 189 12.07 4.89 7.37
CA ALA A 189 12.43 5.88 6.36
C ALA A 189 11.34 5.99 5.30
N PHE A 190 11.39 7.05 4.53
CA PHE A 190 10.49 7.35 3.43
C PHE A 190 11.23 8.15 2.36
N GLN A 191 10.65 8.20 1.17
CA GLN A 191 11.10 9.07 0.09
C GLN A 191 9.94 9.33 -0.85
N MET A 192 9.86 10.55 -1.36
CA MET A 192 9.00 10.95 -2.45
C MET A 192 9.85 11.60 -3.54
N GLY A 193 9.53 11.36 -4.79
CA GLY A 193 10.31 11.87 -5.91
C GLY A 193 9.63 11.66 -7.24
N GLU A 194 10.34 12.01 -8.30
CA GLU A 194 9.98 11.72 -9.68
C GLU A 194 9.89 10.21 -9.91
N TYR A 195 8.90 9.75 -10.67
CA TYR A 195 8.71 8.35 -11.01
C TYR A 195 9.98 7.65 -11.50
N GLU A 196 10.69 8.26 -12.49
CA GLU A 196 11.91 7.67 -13.06
C GLU A 196 13.01 7.44 -12.01
N ASP A 197 13.18 8.37 -11.06
CA ASP A 197 14.17 8.27 -9.99
C ASP A 197 13.73 7.25 -8.93
N MET A 198 12.44 7.23 -8.58
CA MET A 198 11.89 6.33 -7.57
C MET A 198 11.82 4.88 -8.06
N SER A 199 11.41 4.64 -9.31
CA SER A 199 11.38 3.30 -9.91
C SER A 199 12.78 2.73 -10.10
N ALA A 200 13.79 3.57 -10.33
CA ALA A 200 15.18 3.16 -10.47
C ALA A 200 15.84 2.66 -9.17
N LEU A 201 15.20 2.80 -8.00
CA LEU A 201 15.69 2.25 -6.74
C LEU A 201 15.55 0.71 -6.66
N TRP A 202 14.70 0.12 -7.49
CA TRP A 202 14.34 -1.29 -7.41
C TRP A 202 14.98 -2.07 -8.56
N ASP A 203 15.48 -3.28 -8.27
CA ASP A 203 16.07 -4.20 -9.26
C ASP A 203 17.23 -3.57 -10.07
N ASN A 204 18.05 -2.76 -9.41
CA ASN A 204 19.19 -2.06 -10.03
C ASN A 204 20.56 -2.69 -9.73
N GLY A 205 20.61 -3.76 -8.95
CA GLY A 205 21.81 -4.47 -8.54
C GLY A 205 22.60 -3.76 -7.44
N GLN A 206 21.96 -2.80 -6.72
CA GLN A 206 22.58 -2.02 -5.66
C GLN A 206 21.71 -2.10 -4.38
N ILE A 207 22.28 -1.65 -3.29
CA ILE A 207 21.58 -1.53 -2.01
C ILE A 207 21.10 -0.10 -1.87
N ASP A 208 19.78 0.07 -1.90
CA ASP A 208 19.18 1.38 -1.74
C ASP A 208 18.52 1.55 -0.36
N ASN A 209 18.56 2.77 0.16
CA ASN A 209 17.83 3.19 1.34
C ASN A 209 17.19 4.53 1.05
N LEU A 210 15.96 4.69 1.53
CA LEU A 210 15.21 5.92 1.34
C LEU A 210 15.86 7.10 2.04
N ASN A 211 15.89 8.26 1.38
CA ASN A 211 16.72 9.42 1.74
C ASN A 211 16.00 10.45 2.62
N GLY A 212 14.67 10.34 2.79
CA GLY A 212 13.86 11.25 3.61
C GLY A 212 13.31 12.46 2.85
N ASP A 213 13.41 12.53 1.53
CA ASP A 213 12.74 13.56 0.73
C ASP A 213 11.24 13.42 0.89
N ASP A 214 10.55 14.52 1.21
CA ASP A 214 9.15 14.52 1.65
C ASP A 214 8.18 15.26 0.72
N THR A 215 8.66 15.83 -0.38
CA THR A 215 7.83 16.57 -1.35
C THR A 215 8.32 16.39 -2.77
N HIS A 216 7.40 16.34 -3.71
CA HIS A 216 7.70 16.37 -5.14
C HIS A 216 6.58 17.03 -5.93
N GLN A 217 6.89 17.53 -7.14
CA GLN A 217 5.93 18.05 -8.12
C GLN A 217 6.28 17.51 -9.51
N GLY A 218 5.32 16.96 -10.22
CA GLY A 218 5.48 16.34 -11.53
C GLY A 218 4.85 14.94 -11.50
N ASP A 219 5.55 13.95 -12.01
CA ASP A 219 5.20 12.55 -11.95
C ASP A 219 5.61 11.96 -10.58
N VAL A 220 4.64 11.97 -9.63
CA VAL A 220 4.90 11.76 -8.20
C VAL A 220 4.80 10.30 -7.82
N ALA A 221 5.92 9.71 -7.38
CA ALA A 221 5.94 8.42 -6.71
C ALA A 221 6.49 8.52 -5.29
N TRP A 222 6.16 7.56 -4.41
CA TRP A 222 6.72 7.49 -3.06
C TRP A 222 6.99 6.08 -2.60
N ALA A 223 7.84 5.98 -1.58
CA ALA A 223 8.13 4.72 -0.91
C ALA A 223 8.23 4.89 0.61
N PHE A 224 7.93 3.80 1.32
CA PHE A 224 8.15 3.62 2.75
C PHE A 224 9.08 2.44 3.01
N GLN A 225 9.94 2.55 4.04
CA GLN A 225 10.88 1.50 4.46
C GLN A 225 10.70 1.14 5.92
N TRP A 226 10.72 -0.16 6.22
CA TRP A 226 10.75 -0.71 7.58
C TRP A 226 11.98 -1.60 7.74
N ASP A 227 12.82 -1.31 8.75
CA ASP A 227 13.95 -2.14 9.14
C ASP A 227 13.54 -3.06 10.28
N ILE A 228 13.49 -4.35 10.02
CA ILE A 228 12.83 -5.34 10.85
C ILE A 228 13.82 -6.41 11.30
N THR A 229 13.71 -6.84 12.56
CA THR A 229 14.36 -8.05 13.07
C THR A 229 13.32 -8.92 13.76
N LEU A 230 13.10 -10.13 13.24
CA LEU A 230 12.18 -11.10 13.80
C LEU A 230 12.94 -12.26 14.44
N ALA A 231 12.62 -12.60 15.68
CA ALA A 231 13.06 -13.87 16.27
C ALA A 231 12.34 -15.05 15.58
N ALA A 232 12.86 -16.25 15.78
CA ALA A 232 12.23 -17.47 15.27
C ALA A 232 10.77 -17.58 15.77
N GLY A 233 9.82 -17.69 14.85
CA GLY A 233 8.39 -17.80 15.15
C GLY A 233 7.67 -16.47 15.40
N ASP A 234 8.37 -15.33 15.34
CA ASP A 234 7.76 -14.01 15.46
C ASP A 234 7.19 -13.52 14.13
N SER A 235 6.28 -12.55 14.21
CA SER A 235 5.70 -11.86 13.06
C SER A 235 5.64 -10.35 13.26
N PHE A 236 5.55 -9.62 12.16
CA PHE A 236 5.43 -8.17 12.07
C PHE A 236 4.24 -7.81 11.19
N LEU A 237 3.36 -6.95 11.66
CA LEU A 237 2.15 -6.55 10.94
C LEU A 237 2.21 -5.05 10.61
N ILE A 238 2.12 -4.73 9.31
CA ILE A 238 1.91 -3.38 8.81
C ILE A 238 0.44 -3.24 8.44
N SER A 239 -0.19 -2.13 8.86
CA SER A 239 -1.56 -1.79 8.50
C SER A 239 -1.62 -0.39 7.92
N LYS A 240 -2.27 -0.25 6.77
CA LYS A 240 -2.35 0.98 5.99
C LYS A 240 -3.75 1.17 5.41
N ASN A 241 -4.07 2.40 5.06
CA ASN A 241 -5.29 2.73 4.33
C ASN A 241 -5.01 3.81 3.29
N LYS A 242 -5.55 3.62 2.08
CA LYS A 242 -5.54 4.61 0.99
C LYS A 242 -6.95 5.09 0.73
N THR A 243 -7.10 6.37 0.43
CA THR A 243 -8.40 6.96 0.10
C THR A 243 -8.21 8.01 -0.99
N VAL A 244 -8.93 7.81 -2.11
CA VAL A 244 -9.06 8.82 -3.17
C VAL A 244 -10.36 9.58 -2.98
N VAL A 245 -10.31 10.90 -3.15
CA VAL A 245 -11.47 11.81 -3.07
C VAL A 245 -11.33 12.92 -4.11
N PRO A 246 -12.45 13.51 -4.59
CA PRO A 246 -12.37 14.70 -5.44
C PRO A 246 -11.87 15.93 -4.66
N THR A 247 -10.98 16.72 -5.27
CA THR A 247 -10.37 17.94 -4.67
C THR A 247 -11.25 19.17 -4.54
N PRO A 248 -12.29 19.44 -5.36
CA PRO A 248 -12.95 20.76 -5.40
C PRO A 248 -13.56 21.28 -4.10
N GLY A 249 -13.70 20.42 -3.08
CA GLY A 249 -14.23 20.84 -1.76
C GLY A 249 -13.19 20.96 -0.64
N SER A 250 -12.05 20.28 -0.74
CA SER A 250 -11.10 20.12 0.37
C SER A 250 -10.01 21.20 0.39
N LEU A 251 -9.51 21.66 -0.76
CA LEU A 251 -8.56 22.77 -0.83
C LEU A 251 -9.21 24.11 -0.41
N ALA A 252 -10.48 24.32 -0.73
CA ALA A 252 -11.23 25.49 -0.26
C ALA A 252 -11.41 25.51 1.27
N LEU A 253 -11.52 24.34 1.91
CA LEU A 253 -11.62 24.22 3.37
C LEU A 253 -10.28 24.42 4.06
N LEU A 254 -9.18 23.92 3.50
CA LEU A 254 -7.82 24.15 4.01
C LEU A 254 -7.38 25.60 3.86
N ALA A 255 -7.65 26.24 2.72
CA ALA A 255 -7.42 27.67 2.51
C ALA A 255 -8.28 28.54 3.45
N GLY A 256 -9.55 28.15 3.70
CA GLY A 256 -10.44 28.82 4.65
C GLY A 256 -10.00 28.69 6.10
N ALA A 257 -9.48 27.54 6.51
CA ALA A 257 -8.97 27.30 7.87
C ALA A 257 -7.68 28.10 8.13
N GLY A 258 -6.78 28.18 7.15
CA GLY A 258 -5.57 29.01 7.23
C GLY A 258 -5.85 30.49 7.40
N LEU A 259 -6.87 31.01 6.74
CA LEU A 259 -7.28 32.42 6.85
C LEU A 259 -7.97 32.78 8.19
N MET A 260 -8.61 31.82 8.85
CA MET A 260 -9.24 32.05 10.16
C MET A 260 -8.23 32.11 11.32
N THR A 261 -7.09 31.42 11.21
CA THR A 261 -6.05 31.44 12.25
C THR A 261 -5.23 32.73 12.27
N THR A 262 -5.13 33.46 11.16
CA THR A 262 -4.36 34.70 11.10
C THR A 262 -5.11 35.91 11.63
N ARG A 263 -6.44 35.83 11.85
CA ARG A 263 -7.29 37.00 12.27
C ARG A 263 -7.43 37.13 13.80
N ARG A 264 -6.79 36.28 14.62
CA ARG A 264 -6.97 36.31 16.09
C ARG A 264 -5.77 36.85 16.90
N ARG A 265 -4.89 37.64 16.27
CA ARG A 265 -3.85 38.37 17.01
C ARG A 265 -3.84 39.84 16.65
N ARG A 266 -4.88 40.60 17.06
CA ARG A 266 -4.83 42.03 17.29
C ARG A 266 -6.05 42.41 18.16
N ALA A 267 -5.94 42.31 19.46
CA ALA A 267 -6.60 43.12 20.45
C ALA A 267 -5.81 43.02 21.78
#